data_45225a750af42b2c79901491310e9fbe
#
_entry.id   45225a750af42b2c79901491310e9fbe
#
_cell.length_a   1.000
_cell.length_b   1.000
_cell.length_c   1.000
_cell.angle_alpha   90.00
_cell.angle_beta   90.00
_cell.angle_gamma   90.00
#
_symmetry.space_group_name_H-M   'P 1'
#
loop_
_entity.id
_entity.type
_entity.pdbx_description
1 polymer ?
#
loop_
_entity_poly.entity_id
_entity_poly.type
_entity_poly.pdbx_seq_one_letter_code
_entity_poly.pdbx_strand_id
1 'polypeptide(L)'
;MSKVLASLPIGEKVGIAFSGGLDTSVAVAWMRDKGAVPCTYTADLGQYDEPDIDSVPSRAGAYGAEISRLVDCKEPLVNEGLAAIACGAFHIRSGGKQYFNTTPLGRAVTGTLLVQAMLQDNVEIWGDGSTYKGNDIERFYRYGLLANPNLRIYKPWLDADFVRELGGRKEMSEWLVAHDLPYRDSTEKAYSTDANILGATHEAKTLEHLDVSLEIVEPIMGVRFWDDSVKIESEDVTIEFRQGYPVAINGKEFTDVVALMQEANAIGGRHGLGMADQIENRIIEAKSRGIYEAPGMALFFIAYERLVSAIHNEDTIANYHAEGRRLGRLLYEGRWFDPQALMLRESLQRWVASAVTGKVTIRLRRGDDFSIMNTEGPALSYHPDKLSMERTENAAFGPTDRIGQLTMRNLDIADTRQKLELYRAQGQLDDNSFGIVGKLQGGGSEAITAGAGDDAANETNNSAAFDLGTD
;
A
#
# COMPACT_ATOMS: atom_id res chain seq x y z
N MET A 1 -10.69 6.27 31.74
CA MET A 1 -10.31 7.71 31.75
C MET A 1 -9.66 8.03 30.41
N SER A 2 -9.85 9.25 29.91
CA SER A 2 -9.18 9.70 28.69
C SER A 2 -7.67 9.70 28.90
N LYS A 3 -6.93 9.19 27.91
CA LYS A 3 -5.47 9.29 27.87
C LYS A 3 -4.99 10.66 27.35
N VAL A 4 -5.89 11.39 26.68
CA VAL A 4 -5.62 12.68 26.07
C VAL A 4 -5.75 13.78 27.13
N LEU A 5 -4.70 14.61 27.25
CA LEU A 5 -4.67 15.81 28.07
C LEU A 5 -5.30 16.96 27.29
N ALA A 6 -6.23 17.66 27.90
CA ALA A 6 -6.94 18.79 27.29
C ALA A 6 -6.16 20.10 27.32
N SER A 7 -5.09 20.15 28.15
CA SER A 7 -4.22 21.34 28.33
C SER A 7 -2.79 20.92 28.58
N LEU A 8 -1.88 21.86 28.36
CA LEU A 8 -0.44 21.67 28.53
C LEU A 8 -0.07 21.19 29.94
N PRO A 9 0.66 20.08 30.11
CA PRO A 9 1.14 19.61 31.42
C PRO A 9 2.36 20.41 31.91
N ILE A 10 2.12 21.50 32.63
CA ILE A 10 3.16 22.39 33.15
C ILE A 10 4.08 21.66 34.14
N GLY A 11 5.39 21.84 33.97
CA GLY A 11 6.44 21.24 34.82
C GLY A 11 6.76 19.79 34.47
N GLU A 12 6.05 19.18 33.53
CA GLU A 12 6.27 17.79 33.13
C GLU A 12 7.04 17.67 31.80
N LYS A 13 7.72 16.54 31.61
CA LYS A 13 8.39 16.19 30.35
C LYS A 13 7.37 15.78 29.30
N VAL A 14 7.39 16.43 28.14
CA VAL A 14 6.52 16.13 26.99
C VAL A 14 7.38 15.73 25.80
N GLY A 15 7.28 14.48 25.39
CA GLY A 15 7.92 13.98 24.18
C GLY A 15 7.16 14.44 22.94
N ILE A 16 7.87 14.97 21.95
CA ILE A 16 7.32 15.43 20.68
C ILE A 16 8.02 14.76 19.50
N ALA A 17 7.23 14.17 18.60
CA ALA A 17 7.72 13.82 17.27
C ALA A 17 8.09 15.10 16.53
N PHE A 18 9.36 15.33 16.33
CA PHE A 18 9.90 16.59 15.83
C PHE A 18 10.43 16.45 14.41
N SER A 19 9.85 17.17 13.47
CA SER A 19 10.26 17.17 12.07
C SER A 19 11.19 18.32 11.69
N GLY A 20 11.40 19.30 12.59
CA GLY A 20 12.14 20.54 12.27
C GLY A 20 11.36 21.54 11.44
N GLY A 21 10.10 21.26 11.08
CA GLY A 21 9.21 22.18 10.40
C GLY A 21 8.60 23.25 11.33
N LEU A 22 7.92 24.25 10.76
CA LEU A 22 7.35 25.38 11.50
C LEU A 22 6.44 24.91 12.64
N ASP A 23 5.47 24.04 12.36
CA ASP A 23 4.45 23.60 13.33
C ASP A 23 5.07 22.96 14.58
N THR A 24 6.04 22.04 14.39
CA THR A 24 6.70 21.37 15.51
C THR A 24 7.69 22.27 16.24
N SER A 25 8.38 23.17 15.53
CA SER A 25 9.31 24.13 16.14
C SER A 25 8.60 25.12 17.06
N VAL A 26 7.47 25.69 16.58
CA VAL A 26 6.64 26.58 17.39
C VAL A 26 6.02 25.84 18.58
N ALA A 27 5.55 24.61 18.38
CA ALA A 27 4.99 23.81 19.46
C ALA A 27 6.00 23.58 20.60
N VAL A 28 7.26 23.25 20.27
CA VAL A 28 8.35 23.06 21.24
C VAL A 28 8.61 24.37 22.00
N ALA A 29 8.77 25.49 21.27
CA ALA A 29 9.05 26.78 21.87
C ALA A 29 7.90 27.25 22.76
N TRP A 30 6.66 27.14 22.31
CA TRP A 30 5.47 27.51 23.05
C TRP A 30 5.30 26.69 24.33
N MET A 31 5.50 25.37 24.27
CA MET A 31 5.45 24.51 25.45
C MET A 31 6.51 24.93 26.47
N ARG A 32 7.71 25.29 26.02
CA ARG A 32 8.78 25.77 26.88
C ARG A 32 8.40 27.13 27.53
N ASP A 33 7.88 28.05 26.75
CA ASP A 33 7.42 29.36 27.25
C ASP A 33 6.34 29.24 28.33
N LYS A 34 5.40 28.31 28.13
CA LYS A 34 4.31 28.04 29.08
C LYS A 34 4.71 27.17 30.27
N GLY A 35 5.98 26.72 30.35
CA GLY A 35 6.53 26.05 31.52
C GLY A 35 6.46 24.51 31.51
N ALA A 36 6.19 23.88 30.39
CA ALA A 36 6.42 22.44 30.21
C ALA A 36 7.89 22.18 29.83
N VAL A 37 8.30 20.91 29.84
CA VAL A 37 9.67 20.47 29.52
C VAL A 37 9.63 19.68 28.22
N PRO A 38 9.78 20.31 27.03
CA PRO A 38 9.74 19.61 25.77
C PRO A 38 10.97 18.73 25.55
N CYS A 39 10.74 17.49 25.12
CA CYS A 39 11.74 16.52 24.71
C CYS A 39 11.45 16.12 23.27
N THR A 40 12.39 16.28 22.36
CA THR A 40 12.16 16.04 20.94
C THR A 40 12.78 14.73 20.48
N TYR A 41 12.04 14.03 19.63
CA TYR A 41 12.45 12.77 19.00
C TYR A 41 12.22 12.89 17.51
N THR A 42 13.29 12.80 16.74
CA THR A 42 13.28 12.87 15.29
C THR A 42 13.51 11.48 14.73
N ALA A 43 12.64 11.02 13.84
CA ALA A 43 12.84 9.78 13.10
C ALA A 43 13.69 10.05 11.85
N ASP A 44 14.81 9.37 11.71
CA ASP A 44 15.52 9.26 10.44
C ASP A 44 14.86 8.15 9.61
N LEU A 45 14.04 8.57 8.67
CA LEU A 45 13.29 7.73 7.74
C LEU A 45 13.92 7.70 6.33
N GLY A 46 15.10 8.31 6.15
CA GLY A 46 15.70 8.55 4.84
C GLY A 46 14.90 9.56 4.00
N GLN A 47 14.42 10.64 4.63
CA GLN A 47 13.58 11.65 4.02
C GLN A 47 14.31 12.42 2.92
N TYR A 48 13.74 12.46 1.72
CA TYR A 48 14.27 13.20 0.57
C TYR A 48 14.01 14.72 0.65
N ASP A 49 13.08 15.14 1.51
CA ASP A 49 12.71 16.53 1.74
C ASP A 49 13.48 17.22 2.89
N GLU A 50 14.33 16.46 3.63
CA GLU A 50 15.23 17.00 4.66
C GLU A 50 16.70 16.76 4.27
N PRO A 51 17.43 17.79 3.81
CA PRO A 51 18.79 17.61 3.30
C PRO A 51 19.84 17.37 4.40
N ASP A 52 19.54 17.70 5.67
CA ASP A 52 20.48 17.59 6.78
C ASP A 52 19.74 17.12 8.05
N ILE A 53 19.38 15.83 8.05
CA ILE A 53 18.67 15.18 9.14
C ILE A 53 19.47 15.21 10.45
N ASP A 54 20.79 15.13 10.38
CA ASP A 54 21.68 15.10 11.53
C ASP A 54 21.65 16.43 12.32
N SER A 55 21.33 17.54 11.67
CA SER A 55 21.21 18.85 12.32
C SER A 55 19.87 19.06 13.02
N VAL A 56 18.83 18.25 12.73
CA VAL A 56 17.48 18.43 13.27
C VAL A 56 17.45 18.42 14.80
N PRO A 57 18.11 17.52 15.52
CA PRO A 57 18.17 17.55 16.98
C PRO A 57 18.78 18.84 17.54
N SER A 58 19.83 19.37 16.92
CA SER A 58 20.44 20.64 17.34
C SER A 58 19.53 21.84 17.10
N ARG A 59 18.76 21.81 16.02
CA ARG A 59 17.72 22.82 15.73
C ARG A 59 16.63 22.82 16.82
N ALA A 60 16.23 21.65 17.31
CA ALA A 60 15.25 21.54 18.40
C ALA A 60 15.76 22.19 19.71
N GLY A 61 17.06 22.09 20.01
CA GLY A 61 17.68 22.77 21.14
C GLY A 61 17.53 24.29 21.09
N ALA A 62 17.57 24.89 19.89
CA ALA A 62 17.35 26.36 19.72
C ALA A 62 15.94 26.79 20.11
N TYR A 63 14.95 25.89 20.06
CA TYR A 63 13.57 26.12 20.51
C TYR A 63 13.34 25.75 21.99
N GLY A 64 14.39 25.34 22.70
CA GLY A 64 14.36 25.04 24.14
C GLY A 64 13.97 23.61 24.50
N ALA A 65 14.17 22.65 23.61
CA ALA A 65 14.06 21.25 23.94
C ALA A 65 15.14 20.84 24.97
N GLU A 66 14.76 20.14 26.03
CA GLU A 66 15.69 19.63 27.06
C GLU A 66 16.44 18.40 26.58
N ILE A 67 15.76 17.51 25.86
CA ILE A 67 16.30 16.31 25.21
C ILE A 67 16.00 16.40 23.73
N SER A 68 16.97 16.03 22.90
CA SER A 68 16.77 15.95 21.46
C SER A 68 17.49 14.71 20.94
N ARG A 69 16.74 13.77 20.36
CA ARG A 69 17.29 12.52 19.83
C ARG A 69 16.95 12.34 18.35
N LEU A 70 17.91 11.83 17.59
CA LEU A 70 17.71 11.24 16.27
C LEU A 70 17.60 9.73 16.42
N VAL A 71 16.55 9.12 15.90
CA VAL A 71 16.28 7.69 15.98
C VAL A 71 16.34 7.12 14.57
N ASP A 72 17.27 6.21 14.30
CA ASP A 72 17.35 5.55 12.99
C ASP A 72 16.18 4.58 12.81
N CYS A 73 15.35 4.88 11.82
CA CYS A 73 14.14 4.15 11.49
C CYS A 73 14.17 3.57 10.06
N LYS A 74 15.27 3.73 9.31
CA LYS A 74 15.34 3.37 7.89
C LYS A 74 15.17 1.87 7.64
N GLU A 75 15.97 1.06 8.26
CA GLU A 75 15.91 -0.40 8.08
C GLU A 75 14.55 -0.99 8.51
N PRO A 76 14.01 -0.68 9.71
CA PRO A 76 12.66 -1.10 10.08
C PRO A 76 11.58 -0.65 9.09
N LEU A 77 11.68 0.57 8.57
CA LEU A 77 10.71 1.09 7.59
C LEU A 77 10.76 0.34 6.26
N VAL A 78 11.96 0.07 5.74
CA VAL A 78 12.11 -0.70 4.50
C VAL A 78 11.57 -2.11 4.68
N ASN A 79 11.86 -2.77 5.81
CA ASN A 79 11.35 -4.12 6.10
C ASN A 79 9.82 -4.16 6.13
N GLU A 80 9.15 -3.17 6.74
CA GLU A 80 7.69 -3.09 6.73
C GLU A 80 7.15 -2.75 5.32
N GLY A 81 7.85 -1.95 4.54
CA GLY A 81 7.54 -1.67 3.13
C GLY A 81 7.58 -2.93 2.27
N LEU A 82 8.64 -3.72 2.39
CA LEU A 82 8.78 -5.00 1.68
C LEU A 82 7.73 -6.02 2.13
N ALA A 83 7.40 -6.07 3.43
CA ALA A 83 6.30 -6.89 3.92
C ALA A 83 4.94 -6.45 3.34
N ALA A 84 4.72 -5.15 3.17
CA ALA A 84 3.52 -4.62 2.53
C ALA A 84 3.44 -5.02 1.05
N ILE A 85 4.54 -5.02 0.31
CA ILE A 85 4.62 -5.55 -1.07
C ILE A 85 4.26 -7.03 -1.09
N ALA A 86 4.92 -7.83 -0.25
CA ALA A 86 4.71 -9.28 -0.18
C ALA A 86 3.24 -9.66 0.12
N CYS A 87 2.52 -8.80 0.82
CA CYS A 87 1.10 -8.99 1.14
C CYS A 87 0.14 -8.23 0.21
N GLY A 88 0.61 -7.45 -0.76
CA GLY A 88 -0.25 -6.59 -1.56
C GLY A 88 -1.08 -5.59 -0.73
N ALA A 89 -0.51 -5.08 0.38
CA ALA A 89 -1.20 -4.30 1.40
C ALA A 89 -1.54 -2.86 0.95
N PHE A 90 -2.24 -2.75 -0.18
CA PHE A 90 -2.54 -1.48 -0.84
C PHE A 90 -4.02 -1.43 -1.24
N HIS A 91 -4.78 -0.45 -0.72
CA HIS A 91 -6.22 -0.41 -0.92
C HIS A 91 -6.70 0.73 -1.84
N ILE A 92 -5.88 1.78 -2.02
CA ILE A 92 -6.20 2.91 -2.89
C ILE A 92 -5.58 2.64 -4.25
N ARG A 93 -6.44 2.45 -5.24
CA ARG A 93 -6.05 2.19 -6.62
C ARG A 93 -7.05 2.84 -7.57
N SER A 94 -6.56 3.62 -8.53
CA SER A 94 -7.36 4.18 -9.61
C SER A 94 -6.53 4.33 -10.89
N GLY A 95 -7.16 4.16 -12.06
CA GLY A 95 -6.50 4.33 -13.34
C GLY A 95 -5.24 3.45 -13.54
N GLY A 96 -5.18 2.26 -12.93
CA GLY A 96 -4.00 1.40 -12.95
C GLY A 96 -2.87 1.82 -12.00
N LYS A 97 -3.00 2.96 -11.34
CA LYS A 97 -2.01 3.50 -10.41
C LYS A 97 -2.35 3.16 -8.97
N GLN A 98 -1.33 3.01 -8.13
CA GLN A 98 -1.42 2.52 -6.77
C GLN A 98 -0.82 3.51 -5.78
N TYR A 99 -1.46 3.72 -4.63
CA TYR A 99 -0.84 4.33 -3.47
C TYR A 99 -0.21 3.25 -2.58
N PHE A 100 1.09 3.32 -2.37
CA PHE A 100 1.86 2.29 -1.63
C PHE A 100 1.85 2.45 -0.12
N ASN A 101 0.93 3.22 0.45
CA ASN A 101 0.79 3.43 1.90
C ASN A 101 2.10 3.88 2.58
N THR A 102 2.94 4.65 1.89
CA THR A 102 4.28 5.03 2.35
C THR A 102 4.24 5.87 3.62
N THR A 103 3.32 6.85 3.72
CA THR A 103 3.09 7.62 4.94
C THR A 103 2.51 6.76 6.07
N PRO A 104 1.45 5.93 5.89
CA PRO A 104 0.98 5.01 6.93
C PRO A 104 2.07 4.07 7.49
N LEU A 105 2.94 3.52 6.63
CA LEU A 105 4.10 2.71 7.05
C LEU A 105 5.08 3.52 7.87
N GLY A 106 5.42 4.74 7.41
CA GLY A 106 6.26 5.67 8.16
C GLY A 106 5.71 5.93 9.56
N ARG A 107 4.38 6.14 9.70
CA ARG A 107 3.75 6.40 11.00
C ARG A 107 3.72 5.18 11.91
N ALA A 108 3.59 3.96 11.36
CA ALA A 108 3.71 2.72 12.14
C ALA A 108 5.08 2.59 12.80
N VAL A 109 6.14 2.84 12.05
CA VAL A 109 7.52 2.77 12.54
C VAL A 109 7.83 3.93 13.48
N THR A 110 7.55 5.17 13.08
CA THR A 110 7.81 6.37 13.89
C THR A 110 7.07 6.33 15.22
N GLY A 111 5.74 6.06 15.19
CA GLY A 111 4.92 6.03 16.41
C GLY A 111 5.34 4.94 17.40
N THR A 112 6.03 3.92 16.95
CA THR A 112 6.54 2.82 17.78
C THR A 112 7.94 3.12 18.31
N LEU A 113 8.90 3.41 17.41
CA LEU A 113 10.32 3.53 17.80
C LEU A 113 10.62 4.82 18.56
N LEU A 114 9.96 5.94 18.26
CA LEU A 114 10.15 7.15 19.06
C LEU A 114 9.63 6.97 20.48
N VAL A 115 8.49 6.28 20.67
CA VAL A 115 7.98 5.98 22.02
C VAL A 115 8.91 5.03 22.77
N GLN A 116 9.57 4.08 22.11
CA GLN A 116 10.60 3.27 22.75
C GLN A 116 11.82 4.10 23.18
N ALA A 117 12.24 5.08 22.38
CA ALA A 117 13.30 6.02 22.78
C ALA A 117 12.88 6.90 23.96
N MET A 118 11.62 7.34 24.01
CA MET A 118 11.06 8.10 25.15
C MET A 118 11.11 7.30 26.47
N LEU A 119 10.84 5.99 26.41
CA LEU A 119 10.92 5.13 27.60
C LEU A 119 12.31 5.13 28.22
N GLN A 120 13.37 5.18 27.40
CA GLN A 120 14.77 5.25 27.87
C GLN A 120 15.06 6.57 28.60
N ASP A 121 14.33 7.64 28.28
CA ASP A 121 14.48 8.98 28.87
C ASP A 121 13.50 9.27 30.01
N ASN A 122 12.66 8.27 30.37
CA ASN A 122 11.58 8.44 31.35
C ASN A 122 10.62 9.57 30.96
N VAL A 123 10.26 9.65 29.68
CA VAL A 123 9.26 10.59 29.16
C VAL A 123 7.95 9.85 28.92
N GLU A 124 6.90 10.22 29.66
CA GLU A 124 5.63 9.49 29.72
C GLU A 124 4.46 10.21 29.01
N ILE A 125 4.72 11.39 28.46
CA ILE A 125 3.72 12.16 27.70
C ILE A 125 4.16 12.21 26.26
N TRP A 126 3.31 11.69 25.36
CA TRP A 126 3.56 11.65 23.92
C TRP A 126 2.77 12.70 23.17
N GLY A 127 3.44 13.42 22.28
CA GLY A 127 2.85 14.43 21.41
C GLY A 127 3.44 14.40 20.02
N ASP A 128 2.72 15.03 19.11
CA ASP A 128 3.11 15.22 17.71
C ASP A 128 2.41 16.47 17.13
N GLY A 129 2.85 16.90 15.96
CA GLY A 129 2.32 18.04 15.24
C GLY A 129 1.05 17.77 14.41
N SER A 130 0.40 16.63 14.57
CA SER A 130 -0.77 16.28 13.76
C SER A 130 -1.97 17.17 14.05
N THR A 131 -2.62 17.65 12.97
CA THR A 131 -3.86 18.42 13.08
C THR A 131 -5.07 17.50 13.30
N TYR A 132 -6.12 18.02 13.94
CA TYR A 132 -7.35 17.27 14.23
C TYR A 132 -8.13 16.84 12.97
N LYS A 133 -7.84 17.38 11.79
CA LYS A 133 -8.45 17.02 10.50
C LYS A 133 -7.65 15.96 9.73
N GLY A 134 -6.41 15.68 10.14
CA GLY A 134 -5.52 14.72 9.48
C GLY A 134 -5.73 13.29 9.93
N ASN A 135 -5.10 12.35 9.22
CA ASN A 135 -5.10 10.93 9.57
C ASN A 135 -4.08 10.61 10.70
N ASP A 136 -2.98 11.36 10.74
CA ASP A 136 -1.82 11.05 11.57
C ASP A 136 -2.10 11.18 13.07
N ILE A 137 -3.06 12.03 13.44
CA ILE A 137 -3.47 12.18 14.83
C ILE A 137 -3.95 10.86 15.44
N GLU A 138 -4.65 10.04 14.66
CA GLU A 138 -5.11 8.72 15.10
C GLU A 138 -4.00 7.68 14.98
N ARG A 139 -3.23 7.68 13.91
CA ARG A 139 -2.11 6.75 13.70
C ARG A 139 -1.10 6.84 14.86
N PHE A 140 -0.62 8.03 15.19
CA PHE A 140 0.30 8.23 16.31
C PHE A 140 -0.31 7.92 17.66
N TYR A 141 -1.59 8.23 17.87
CA TYR A 141 -2.30 7.85 19.09
C TYR A 141 -2.30 6.33 19.29
N ARG A 142 -2.68 5.57 18.25
CA ARG A 142 -2.75 4.10 18.33
C ARG A 142 -1.38 3.47 18.52
N TYR A 143 -0.42 3.78 17.66
CA TYR A 143 0.91 3.19 17.71
C TYR A 143 1.66 3.56 19.00
N GLY A 144 1.52 4.79 19.46
CA GLY A 144 2.09 5.22 20.73
C GLY A 144 1.57 4.41 21.91
N LEU A 145 0.24 4.21 22.01
CA LEU A 145 -0.36 3.43 23.09
C LEU A 145 -0.12 1.91 22.96
N LEU A 146 0.09 1.39 21.75
CA LEU A 146 0.52 0.01 21.55
C LEU A 146 1.96 -0.20 22.02
N ALA A 147 2.84 0.78 21.76
CA ALA A 147 4.24 0.73 22.22
C ALA A 147 4.38 0.92 23.74
N ASN A 148 3.56 1.81 24.33
CA ASN A 148 3.50 2.02 25.77
C ASN A 148 2.06 2.35 26.24
N PRO A 149 1.35 1.37 26.85
CA PRO A 149 -0.03 1.57 27.28
C PRO A 149 -0.20 2.57 28.43
N ASN A 150 0.90 2.98 29.09
CA ASN A 150 0.87 3.94 30.19
C ASN A 150 1.03 5.38 29.76
N LEU A 151 1.30 5.64 28.47
CA LEU A 151 1.43 7.00 27.94
C LEU A 151 0.18 7.85 28.25
N ARG A 152 0.42 9.09 28.62
CA ARG A 152 -0.52 10.20 28.47
C ARG A 152 -0.23 10.88 27.12
N ILE A 153 -1.24 11.45 26.51
CA ILE A 153 -1.16 12.03 25.16
C ILE A 153 -1.43 13.52 25.27
N TYR A 154 -0.48 14.34 24.85
CA TYR A 154 -0.67 15.77 24.67
C TYR A 154 -0.43 16.14 23.19
N LYS A 155 -1.43 16.72 22.58
CA LYS A 155 -1.32 17.20 21.18
C LYS A 155 -1.60 18.69 21.15
N PRO A 156 -0.64 19.52 20.74
CA PRO A 156 -0.81 20.99 20.69
C PRO A 156 -2.08 21.41 19.92
N TRP A 157 -2.37 20.75 18.81
CA TRP A 157 -3.56 21.03 17.99
C TRP A 157 -4.91 20.61 18.60
N LEU A 158 -4.91 19.96 19.78
CA LEU A 158 -6.10 19.68 20.57
C LEU A 158 -6.20 20.61 21.82
N ASP A 159 -5.17 21.41 22.09
CA ASP A 159 -5.16 22.39 23.18
C ASP A 159 -5.79 23.70 22.69
N ALA A 160 -6.87 24.12 23.35
CA ALA A 160 -7.60 25.33 22.97
C ALA A 160 -6.75 26.60 23.11
N ASP A 161 -5.83 26.64 24.06
CA ASP A 161 -4.95 27.78 24.30
C ASP A 161 -3.90 27.88 23.18
N PHE A 162 -3.30 26.75 22.79
CA PHE A 162 -2.39 26.68 21.66
C PHE A 162 -3.06 27.13 20.36
N VAL A 163 -4.24 26.59 20.06
CA VAL A 163 -4.98 26.92 18.84
C VAL A 163 -5.42 28.37 18.81
N ARG A 164 -5.81 28.95 19.95
CA ARG A 164 -6.20 30.36 20.05
C ARG A 164 -5.02 31.28 19.78
N GLU A 165 -3.83 30.95 20.28
CA GLU A 165 -2.62 31.76 20.18
C GLU A 165 -1.87 31.58 18.83
N LEU A 166 -1.87 30.33 18.31
CA LEU A 166 -1.00 29.87 17.22
C LEU A 166 -1.76 29.13 16.11
N GLY A 167 -3.04 29.41 15.92
CA GLY A 167 -3.94 28.63 15.07
C GLY A 167 -3.68 28.67 13.56
N GLY A 168 -2.69 29.49 13.10
CA GLY A 168 -2.33 29.61 11.70
C GLY A 168 -0.83 29.79 11.49
N ARG A 169 -0.36 29.54 10.25
CA ARG A 169 1.07 29.70 9.89
C ARG A 169 1.59 31.09 10.09
N LYS A 170 0.76 32.09 9.81
CA LYS A 170 1.12 33.51 10.01
C LYS A 170 1.35 33.81 11.49
N GLU A 171 0.41 33.42 12.33
CA GLU A 171 0.46 33.60 13.78
C GLU A 171 1.69 32.88 14.37
N MET A 172 1.97 31.66 13.92
CA MET A 172 3.16 30.89 14.32
C MET A 172 4.46 31.62 13.95
N SER A 173 4.56 32.15 12.74
CA SER A 173 5.74 32.86 12.25
C SER A 173 5.97 34.17 13.02
N GLU A 174 4.91 34.93 13.22
CA GLU A 174 4.93 36.19 13.99
C GLU A 174 5.32 35.93 15.46
N TRP A 175 4.85 34.81 16.03
CA TRP A 175 5.17 34.40 17.40
C TRP A 175 6.66 34.08 17.55
N LEU A 176 7.26 33.31 16.63
CA LEU A 176 8.70 33.00 16.65
C LEU A 176 9.55 34.28 16.56
N VAL A 177 9.20 35.17 15.65
CA VAL A 177 9.91 36.45 15.49
C VAL A 177 9.81 37.31 16.76
N ALA A 178 8.62 37.38 17.39
CA ALA A 178 8.41 38.15 18.62
C ALA A 178 9.20 37.58 19.82
N HIS A 179 9.62 36.32 19.77
CA HIS A 179 10.40 35.67 20.81
C HIS A 179 11.89 35.51 20.46
N ASP A 180 12.37 36.22 19.42
CA ASP A 180 13.77 36.16 18.93
C ASP A 180 14.26 34.72 18.62
N LEU A 181 13.33 33.85 18.17
CA LEU A 181 13.64 32.47 17.85
C LEU A 181 13.96 32.30 16.35
N PRO A 182 14.81 31.32 15.99
CA PRO A 182 15.14 31.06 14.60
C PRO A 182 13.87 30.80 13.77
N TYR A 183 13.65 31.60 12.75
CA TYR A 183 12.57 31.44 11.79
C TYR A 183 13.16 31.27 10.39
N ARG A 184 12.89 30.12 9.78
CA ARG A 184 13.14 29.95 8.35
C ARG A 184 11.89 30.43 7.62
N ASP A 185 12.03 31.54 6.92
CA ASP A 185 11.00 32.01 6.01
C ASP A 185 10.76 30.93 4.97
N SER A 186 9.69 30.15 5.15
CA SER A 186 9.30 29.17 4.16
C SER A 186 8.62 29.96 3.05
N THR A 187 9.28 30.11 1.89
CA THR A 187 8.59 30.47 0.66
C THR A 187 7.27 29.71 0.61
N GLU A 188 6.17 30.42 0.41
CA GLU A 188 4.84 29.83 0.41
C GLU A 188 4.74 28.77 -0.71
N LYS A 189 5.05 27.53 -0.37
CA LYS A 189 4.94 26.42 -1.34
C LYS A 189 3.47 26.19 -1.66
N ALA A 190 3.19 25.91 -2.93
CA ALA A 190 1.84 25.63 -3.43
C ALA A 190 1.17 24.41 -2.80
N TYR A 191 1.95 23.54 -2.17
CA TYR A 191 1.51 22.30 -1.51
C TYR A 191 2.47 21.95 -0.35
N SER A 192 2.07 20.98 0.48
CA SER A 192 2.90 20.37 1.52
C SER A 192 3.52 19.08 1.03
N THR A 193 4.72 18.75 1.50
CA THR A 193 5.42 17.51 1.18
C THR A 193 5.77 16.79 2.48
N ASP A 194 5.63 15.46 2.47
CA ASP A 194 6.04 14.53 3.54
C ASP A 194 6.69 13.31 2.88
N ALA A 195 7.96 13.06 3.15
CA ALA A 195 8.72 12.02 2.49
C ALA A 195 9.38 11.07 3.48
N ASN A 196 9.67 9.86 2.99
CA ASN A 196 10.52 8.88 3.61
C ASN A 196 11.16 8.01 2.51
N ILE A 197 12.00 7.06 2.89
CA ILE A 197 12.72 6.20 1.94
C ILE A 197 11.81 5.37 1.02
N LEU A 198 10.55 5.12 1.39
CA LEU A 198 9.59 4.36 0.58
C LEU A 198 8.85 5.22 -0.43
N GLY A 199 8.69 6.53 -0.16
CA GLY A 199 7.94 7.42 -1.03
C GLY A 199 7.70 8.80 -0.45
N ALA A 200 7.16 9.68 -1.29
CA ALA A 200 6.77 11.04 -0.95
C ALA A 200 5.28 11.26 -1.18
N THR A 201 4.68 12.11 -0.35
CA THR A 201 3.31 12.59 -0.43
C THR A 201 3.32 14.09 -0.64
N HIS A 202 2.62 14.57 -1.67
CA HIS A 202 2.37 15.98 -1.93
C HIS A 202 0.88 16.24 -1.81
N GLU A 203 0.47 17.11 -0.91
CA GLU A 203 -0.95 17.36 -0.61
C GLU A 203 -1.22 18.78 -0.13
N ALA A 204 -2.48 19.07 0.11
CA ALA A 204 -3.00 20.32 0.65
C ALA A 204 -2.87 21.55 -0.27
N LYS A 205 -3.43 22.67 0.17
CA LYS A 205 -3.41 23.98 -0.51
C LYS A 205 -3.93 23.89 -1.95
N THR A 206 -3.09 24.27 -2.93
CA THR A 206 -3.45 24.26 -4.36
C THR A 206 -3.81 22.86 -4.87
N LEU A 207 -3.22 21.79 -4.33
CA LEU A 207 -3.52 20.40 -4.71
C LEU A 207 -4.89 19.90 -4.21
N GLU A 208 -5.56 20.59 -3.30
CA GLU A 208 -6.93 20.27 -2.89
C GLU A 208 -7.95 20.52 -4.02
N HIS A 209 -7.60 21.33 -5.02
CA HIS A 209 -8.45 21.61 -6.17
C HIS A 209 -8.27 20.56 -7.28
N LEU A 210 -9.37 19.95 -7.72
CA LEU A 210 -9.34 18.86 -8.71
C LEU A 210 -9.07 19.35 -10.14
N ASP A 211 -9.20 20.62 -10.41
CA ASP A 211 -8.88 21.29 -11.69
C ASP A 211 -7.40 21.67 -11.83
N VAL A 212 -6.59 21.35 -10.81
CA VAL A 212 -5.14 21.57 -10.83
C VAL A 212 -4.44 20.29 -11.28
N SER A 213 -3.58 20.39 -12.31
CA SER A 213 -2.78 19.25 -12.78
C SER A 213 -1.72 18.83 -11.73
N LEU A 214 -1.40 17.53 -11.69
CA LEU A 214 -0.27 17.02 -10.91
C LEU A 214 1.08 17.64 -11.33
N GLU A 215 1.15 18.21 -12.52
CA GLU A 215 2.39 18.80 -13.11
C GLU A 215 2.92 20.01 -12.36
N ILE A 216 2.14 20.57 -11.41
CA ILE A 216 2.65 21.62 -10.50
C ILE A 216 3.61 21.06 -9.43
N VAL A 217 3.63 19.73 -9.24
CA VAL A 217 4.51 19.08 -8.28
C VAL A 217 5.92 18.99 -8.84
N GLU A 218 6.87 19.43 -8.05
CA GLU A 218 8.29 19.18 -8.30
C GLU A 218 8.65 17.81 -7.70
N PRO A 219 8.94 16.79 -8.50
CA PRO A 219 9.31 15.48 -7.99
C PRO A 219 10.59 15.54 -7.16
N ILE A 220 10.59 14.88 -6.00
CA ILE A 220 11.77 14.79 -5.12
C ILE A 220 12.42 13.40 -5.12
N MET A 221 11.72 12.39 -5.62
CA MET A 221 12.24 11.03 -5.78
C MET A 221 12.38 10.61 -7.25
N GLY A 222 11.92 11.43 -8.16
CA GLY A 222 11.90 11.12 -9.58
C GLY A 222 12.16 12.32 -10.46
N VAL A 223 11.68 12.24 -11.69
CA VAL A 223 11.81 13.27 -12.72
C VAL A 223 10.45 13.70 -13.24
N ARG A 224 10.36 14.89 -13.82
CA ARG A 224 9.15 15.38 -14.50
C ARG A 224 8.94 14.58 -15.79
N PHE A 225 8.37 13.40 -15.67
CA PHE A 225 8.18 12.51 -16.82
C PHE A 225 7.19 13.07 -17.86
N TRP A 226 6.37 14.06 -17.50
CA TRP A 226 5.46 14.78 -18.41
C TRP A 226 6.13 15.89 -19.22
N ASP A 227 7.35 16.28 -18.87
CA ASP A 227 8.13 17.33 -19.54
C ASP A 227 8.98 16.72 -20.67
N ASP A 228 8.65 17.01 -21.92
CA ASP A 228 9.34 16.48 -23.10
C ASP A 228 10.83 16.89 -23.19
N SER A 229 11.23 17.94 -22.47
CA SER A 229 12.64 18.35 -22.39
C SER A 229 13.48 17.38 -21.54
N VAL A 230 12.87 16.62 -20.63
CA VAL A 230 13.54 15.61 -19.82
C VAL A 230 13.80 14.36 -20.68
N LYS A 231 15.08 14.05 -20.89
CA LYS A 231 15.48 12.85 -21.64
C LYS A 231 15.40 11.63 -20.74
N ILE A 232 14.61 10.63 -21.12
CA ILE A 232 14.47 9.34 -20.45
C ILE A 232 14.74 8.25 -21.48
N GLU A 233 15.86 7.57 -21.32
CA GLU A 233 16.21 6.42 -22.14
C GLU A 233 15.59 5.16 -21.56
N SER A 234 15.19 4.20 -22.42
CA SER A 234 14.69 2.92 -21.94
C SER A 234 15.83 2.06 -21.41
N GLU A 235 15.56 1.33 -20.31
CA GLU A 235 16.51 0.35 -19.77
C GLU A 235 15.81 -0.93 -19.34
N ASP A 236 16.52 -2.04 -19.39
CA ASP A 236 16.07 -3.33 -18.88
C ASP A 236 16.60 -3.52 -17.46
N VAL A 237 15.66 -3.78 -16.53
CA VAL A 237 15.95 -3.96 -15.10
C VAL A 237 15.47 -5.34 -14.70
N THR A 238 16.37 -6.15 -14.12
CA THR A 238 16.03 -7.47 -13.59
C THR A 238 15.97 -7.44 -12.08
N ILE A 239 14.81 -7.82 -11.53
CA ILE A 239 14.60 -7.95 -10.08
C ILE A 239 14.53 -9.43 -9.73
N GLU A 240 15.32 -9.85 -8.75
CA GLU A 240 15.28 -11.21 -8.21
C GLU A 240 14.59 -11.24 -6.86
N PHE A 241 13.62 -12.15 -6.70
CA PHE A 241 12.92 -12.41 -5.46
C PHE A 241 13.28 -13.79 -4.90
N ARG A 242 13.35 -13.87 -3.58
CA ARG A 242 13.50 -15.11 -2.82
C ARG A 242 12.48 -15.15 -1.69
N GLN A 243 11.55 -16.11 -1.75
CA GLN A 243 10.48 -16.26 -0.77
C GLN A 243 9.69 -14.96 -0.49
N GLY A 244 9.34 -14.23 -1.56
CA GLY A 244 8.53 -13.02 -1.50
C GLY A 244 9.29 -11.71 -1.28
N TYR A 245 10.60 -11.76 -1.05
CA TYR A 245 11.41 -10.55 -0.81
C TYR A 245 12.42 -10.32 -1.93
N PRO A 246 12.60 -9.08 -2.39
CA PRO A 246 13.61 -8.75 -3.38
C PRO A 246 15.01 -8.90 -2.75
N VAL A 247 15.92 -9.55 -3.45
CA VAL A 247 17.28 -9.84 -2.96
C VAL A 247 18.38 -9.32 -3.89
N ALA A 248 18.05 -9.10 -5.18
CA ALA A 248 19.02 -8.58 -6.14
C ALA A 248 18.36 -7.71 -7.20
N ILE A 249 19.13 -6.75 -7.71
CA ILE A 249 18.80 -5.90 -8.85
C ILE A 249 19.92 -6.03 -9.87
N ASN A 250 19.60 -6.34 -11.12
CA ASN A 250 20.56 -6.50 -12.22
C ASN A 250 21.73 -7.46 -11.89
N GLY A 251 21.42 -8.52 -11.13
CA GLY A 251 22.41 -9.52 -10.72
C GLY A 251 23.30 -9.11 -9.54
N LYS A 252 23.18 -7.89 -9.02
CA LYS A 252 23.83 -7.44 -7.80
C LYS A 252 22.97 -7.82 -6.60
N GLU A 253 23.48 -8.70 -5.74
CA GLU A 253 22.84 -9.05 -4.46
C GLU A 253 23.05 -7.94 -3.43
N PHE A 254 22.04 -7.77 -2.56
CA PHE A 254 22.04 -6.82 -1.45
C PHE A 254 21.79 -7.56 -0.14
N THR A 255 22.65 -7.31 0.84
CA THR A 255 22.44 -7.73 2.25
C THR A 255 21.84 -6.58 3.08
N ASP A 256 22.03 -5.36 2.63
CA ASP A 256 21.46 -4.14 3.21
C ASP A 256 20.17 -3.77 2.47
N VAL A 257 19.04 -3.88 3.15
CA VAL A 257 17.73 -3.60 2.58
C VAL A 257 17.52 -2.10 2.32
N VAL A 258 18.21 -1.22 3.05
CA VAL A 258 18.17 0.22 2.83
C VAL A 258 18.85 0.54 1.51
N ALA A 259 20.04 -0.01 1.27
CA ALA A 259 20.76 0.15 0.00
C ALA A 259 19.97 -0.45 -1.18
N LEU A 260 19.30 -1.59 -0.98
CA LEU A 260 18.41 -2.19 -1.98
C LEU A 260 17.26 -1.25 -2.36
N MET A 261 16.58 -0.66 -1.38
CA MET A 261 15.48 0.28 -1.64
C MET A 261 15.98 1.57 -2.29
N GLN A 262 17.13 2.09 -1.87
CA GLN A 262 17.74 3.27 -2.50
C GLN A 262 18.09 3.03 -3.97
N GLU A 263 18.65 1.88 -4.31
CA GLU A 263 18.92 1.50 -5.70
C GLU A 263 17.62 1.41 -6.51
N ALA A 264 16.59 0.76 -5.97
CA ALA A 264 15.28 0.68 -6.62
C ALA A 264 14.65 2.07 -6.84
N ASN A 265 14.76 2.97 -5.84
CA ASN A 265 14.31 4.36 -5.95
C ASN A 265 15.09 5.12 -7.04
N ALA A 266 16.40 4.96 -7.10
CA ALA A 266 17.24 5.61 -8.12
C ALA A 266 16.86 5.14 -9.53
N ILE A 267 16.63 3.84 -9.71
CA ILE A 267 16.19 3.27 -10.98
C ILE A 267 14.80 3.75 -11.37
N GLY A 268 13.81 3.52 -10.53
CA GLY A 268 12.42 3.93 -10.82
C GLY A 268 12.28 5.45 -10.97
N GLY A 269 13.01 6.22 -10.14
CA GLY A 269 12.97 7.67 -10.13
C GLY A 269 13.44 8.32 -11.42
N ARG A 270 14.56 7.83 -12.03
CA ARG A 270 15.06 8.38 -13.29
C ARG A 270 14.13 8.17 -14.49
N HIS A 271 13.14 7.25 -14.33
CA HIS A 271 12.08 7.03 -15.31
C HIS A 271 10.78 7.79 -14.96
N GLY A 272 10.66 8.34 -13.73
CA GLY A 272 9.42 8.92 -13.23
C GLY A 272 8.35 7.87 -12.89
N LEU A 273 8.79 6.62 -12.62
CA LEU A 273 7.93 5.49 -12.27
C LEU A 273 7.27 5.71 -10.90
N GLY A 274 6.03 5.25 -10.75
CA GLY A 274 5.34 5.19 -9.46
C GLY A 274 4.81 6.52 -8.96
N MET A 275 4.55 7.48 -9.85
CA MET A 275 3.84 8.71 -9.51
C MET A 275 2.35 8.55 -9.73
N ALA A 276 1.53 8.82 -8.70
CA ALA A 276 0.11 8.59 -8.71
C ALA A 276 -0.67 9.77 -8.12
N ASP A 277 -1.72 10.21 -8.84
CA ASP A 277 -2.75 11.15 -8.37
C ASP A 277 -3.93 10.34 -7.85
N GLN A 278 -4.24 10.45 -6.57
CA GLN A 278 -5.24 9.63 -5.92
C GLN A 278 -6.23 10.47 -5.12
N ILE A 279 -7.50 10.04 -5.15
CA ILE A 279 -8.53 10.52 -4.24
C ILE A 279 -8.75 9.44 -3.18
N GLU A 280 -8.57 9.81 -1.93
CA GLU A 280 -8.69 8.91 -0.79
C GLU A 280 -9.84 9.28 0.14
N ASN A 281 -10.33 8.32 0.91
CA ASN A 281 -11.16 8.58 2.08
C ASN A 281 -10.27 8.64 3.31
N ARG A 282 -10.22 9.79 3.97
CA ARG A 282 -9.55 9.92 5.28
C ARG A 282 -10.21 9.02 6.32
N ILE A 283 -9.54 8.78 7.44
CA ILE A 283 -10.08 8.02 8.56
C ILE A 283 -11.39 8.64 9.08
N ILE A 284 -11.52 9.95 9.01
CA ILE A 284 -12.74 10.72 9.37
C ILE A 284 -13.81 10.74 8.25
N GLU A 285 -13.72 9.84 7.25
CA GLU A 285 -14.64 9.70 6.11
C GLU A 285 -14.68 10.91 5.13
N ALA A 286 -13.84 11.91 5.30
CA ALA A 286 -13.72 13.01 4.35
C ALA A 286 -12.88 12.61 3.13
N LYS A 287 -13.23 13.13 1.94
CA LYS A 287 -12.40 12.99 0.74
C LYS A 287 -11.19 13.93 0.80
N SER A 288 -10.05 13.44 0.34
CA SER A 288 -8.86 14.25 0.07
C SER A 288 -8.14 13.77 -1.17
N ARG A 289 -7.29 14.62 -1.73
CA ARG A 289 -6.43 14.31 -2.85
C ARG A 289 -4.98 14.35 -2.42
N GLY A 290 -4.18 13.40 -2.89
CA GLY A 290 -2.74 13.38 -2.74
C GLY A 290 -2.05 12.97 -4.04
N ILE A 291 -0.89 13.57 -4.29
CA ILE A 291 0.04 13.15 -5.33
C ILE A 291 1.17 12.40 -4.64
N TYR A 292 1.45 11.19 -5.08
CA TYR A 292 2.38 10.27 -4.43
C TYR A 292 3.52 9.91 -5.36
N GLU A 293 4.74 9.85 -4.83
CA GLU A 293 5.91 9.27 -5.49
C GLU A 293 6.35 8.04 -4.70
N ALA A 294 6.57 6.91 -5.36
CA ALA A 294 7.07 5.69 -4.73
C ALA A 294 7.81 4.80 -5.75
N PRO A 295 8.93 5.29 -6.35
CA PRO A 295 9.54 4.64 -7.50
C PRO A 295 10.07 3.24 -7.21
N GLY A 296 10.73 3.01 -6.09
CA GLY A 296 11.26 1.69 -5.70
C GLY A 296 10.16 0.71 -5.33
N MET A 297 9.14 1.17 -4.61
CA MET A 297 7.96 0.36 -4.28
C MET A 297 7.24 -0.09 -5.55
N ALA A 298 7.05 0.81 -6.51
CA ALA A 298 6.41 0.51 -7.79
C ALA A 298 7.23 -0.51 -8.59
N LEU A 299 8.55 -0.33 -8.68
CA LEU A 299 9.44 -1.24 -9.39
C LEU A 299 9.37 -2.66 -8.81
N PHE A 300 9.48 -2.80 -7.50
CA PHE A 300 9.37 -4.09 -6.83
C PHE A 300 7.98 -4.70 -6.97
N PHE A 301 6.92 -3.90 -6.86
CA PHE A 301 5.54 -4.39 -6.93
C PHE A 301 5.19 -4.92 -8.32
N ILE A 302 5.63 -4.26 -9.41
CA ILE A 302 5.45 -4.75 -10.79
C ILE A 302 6.06 -6.14 -10.95
N ALA A 303 7.32 -6.33 -10.51
CA ALA A 303 8.00 -7.61 -10.60
C ALA A 303 7.34 -8.67 -9.71
N TYR A 304 6.94 -8.29 -8.50
CA TYR A 304 6.29 -9.18 -7.54
C TYR A 304 4.94 -9.70 -8.06
N GLU A 305 4.05 -8.80 -8.51
CA GLU A 305 2.75 -9.19 -9.09
C GLU A 305 2.91 -10.11 -10.31
N ARG A 306 3.94 -9.88 -11.12
CA ARG A 306 4.24 -10.76 -12.24
C ARG A 306 4.56 -12.19 -11.78
N LEU A 307 5.36 -12.34 -10.74
CA LEU A 307 5.68 -13.65 -10.17
C LEU A 307 4.45 -14.28 -9.49
N VAL A 308 3.68 -13.53 -8.72
CA VAL A 308 2.43 -14.02 -8.10
C VAL A 308 1.51 -14.62 -9.18
N SER A 309 1.30 -13.90 -10.28
CA SER A 309 0.44 -14.37 -11.37
C SER A 309 0.99 -15.59 -12.13
N ALA A 310 2.31 -15.74 -12.17
CA ALA A 310 2.95 -16.85 -12.87
C ALA A 310 3.06 -18.15 -12.02
N ILE A 311 2.97 -18.01 -10.70
CA ILE A 311 3.17 -19.09 -9.73
C ILE A 311 1.85 -19.66 -9.21
N HIS A 312 0.89 -18.78 -8.88
CA HIS A 312 -0.35 -19.15 -8.19
C HIS A 312 -1.51 -19.36 -9.15
N ASN A 313 -2.50 -20.14 -8.70
CA ASN A 313 -3.77 -20.32 -9.40
C ASN A 313 -4.70 -19.11 -9.14
N GLU A 314 -5.76 -19.01 -9.94
CA GLU A 314 -6.69 -17.89 -9.92
C GLU A 314 -7.33 -17.66 -8.55
N ASP A 315 -7.75 -18.75 -7.84
CA ASP A 315 -8.37 -18.63 -6.53
C ASP A 315 -7.41 -18.04 -5.49
N THR A 316 -6.14 -18.44 -5.53
CA THR A 316 -5.10 -17.90 -4.65
C THR A 316 -4.81 -16.44 -4.97
N ILE A 317 -4.74 -16.06 -6.26
CA ILE A 317 -4.54 -14.68 -6.71
C ILE A 317 -5.71 -13.80 -6.27
N ALA A 318 -6.96 -14.26 -6.44
CA ALA A 318 -8.15 -13.54 -6.02
C ALA A 318 -8.16 -13.28 -4.51
N ASN A 319 -7.81 -14.29 -3.70
CA ASN A 319 -7.67 -14.15 -2.25
C ASN A 319 -6.54 -13.17 -1.88
N TYR A 320 -5.38 -13.27 -2.54
CA TYR A 320 -4.25 -12.35 -2.34
C TYR A 320 -4.68 -10.89 -2.54
N HIS A 321 -5.38 -10.58 -3.63
CA HIS A 321 -5.85 -9.22 -3.89
C HIS A 321 -6.91 -8.76 -2.88
N ALA A 322 -7.86 -9.62 -2.51
CA ALA A 322 -8.93 -9.27 -1.58
C ALA A 322 -8.39 -9.02 -0.16
N GLU A 323 -7.56 -9.92 0.35
CA GLU A 323 -6.97 -9.82 1.69
C GLU A 323 -5.90 -8.73 1.76
N GLY A 324 -5.09 -8.58 0.71
CA GLY A 324 -4.11 -7.50 0.60
C GLY A 324 -4.77 -6.13 0.63
N ARG A 325 -5.87 -5.94 -0.11
CA ARG A 325 -6.65 -4.71 -0.06
C ARG A 325 -7.20 -4.42 1.34
N ARG A 326 -7.74 -5.44 2.02
CA ARG A 326 -8.24 -5.32 3.41
C ARG A 326 -7.11 -4.94 4.37
N LEU A 327 -5.97 -5.60 4.24
CA LEU A 327 -4.77 -5.30 5.03
C LEU A 327 -4.27 -3.88 4.78
N GLY A 328 -4.26 -3.43 3.52
CA GLY A 328 -3.91 -2.06 3.14
C GLY A 328 -4.82 -1.01 3.78
N ARG A 329 -6.13 -1.28 3.94
CA ARG A 329 -7.04 -0.42 4.66
C ARG A 329 -6.73 -0.38 6.16
N LEU A 330 -6.45 -1.51 6.78
CA LEU A 330 -6.03 -1.57 8.19
C LEU A 330 -4.75 -0.77 8.43
N LEU A 331 -3.75 -0.93 7.56
CA LEU A 331 -2.51 -0.13 7.59
C LEU A 331 -2.80 1.37 7.52
N TYR A 332 -3.63 1.78 6.56
CA TYR A 332 -4.03 3.18 6.37
C TYR A 332 -4.67 3.78 7.64
N GLU A 333 -5.47 2.99 8.35
CA GLU A 333 -6.16 3.37 9.59
C GLU A 333 -5.25 3.34 10.84
N GLY A 334 -3.96 3.03 10.71
CA GLY A 334 -3.05 2.90 11.86
C GLY A 334 -3.20 1.58 12.62
N ARG A 335 -3.67 0.52 11.98
CA ARG A 335 -3.99 -0.78 12.55
C ARG A 335 -3.06 -1.91 12.09
N TRP A 336 -1.85 -1.56 11.68
CA TRP A 336 -0.87 -2.49 11.11
C TRP A 336 -0.45 -3.62 12.06
N PHE A 337 -0.49 -3.36 13.38
CA PHE A 337 -0.15 -4.32 14.43
C PHE A 337 -1.39 -4.90 15.15
N ASP A 338 -2.60 -4.64 14.68
CA ASP A 338 -3.80 -5.25 15.23
C ASP A 338 -3.80 -6.77 14.93
N PRO A 339 -4.39 -7.62 15.81
CA PRO A 339 -4.46 -9.07 15.59
C PRO A 339 -5.01 -9.45 14.21
N GLN A 340 -6.01 -8.72 13.70
CA GLN A 340 -6.58 -8.94 12.39
C GLN A 340 -5.56 -8.67 11.26
N ALA A 341 -4.75 -7.62 11.37
CA ALA A 341 -3.70 -7.32 10.40
C ALA A 341 -2.60 -8.39 10.44
N LEU A 342 -2.21 -8.84 11.65
CA LEU A 342 -1.23 -9.90 11.83
C LEU A 342 -1.70 -11.24 11.24
N MET A 343 -2.97 -11.60 11.40
CA MET A 343 -3.56 -12.79 10.77
C MET A 343 -3.49 -12.73 9.24
N LEU A 344 -3.86 -11.58 8.65
CA LEU A 344 -3.79 -11.39 7.20
C LEU A 344 -2.34 -11.44 6.70
N ARG A 345 -1.42 -10.75 7.39
CA ARG A 345 0.01 -10.76 7.05
C ARG A 345 0.57 -12.19 7.08
N GLU A 346 0.31 -12.93 8.15
CA GLU A 346 0.81 -14.29 8.27
C GLU A 346 0.23 -15.20 7.17
N SER A 347 -1.07 -15.11 6.90
CA SER A 347 -1.72 -15.86 5.83
C SER A 347 -1.05 -15.59 4.47
N LEU A 348 -0.90 -14.32 4.10
CA LEU A 348 -0.35 -13.92 2.81
C LEU A 348 1.16 -14.21 2.71
N GLN A 349 1.94 -13.97 3.76
CA GLN A 349 3.37 -14.26 3.76
C GLN A 349 3.64 -15.76 3.70
N ARG A 350 2.91 -16.56 4.47
CA ARG A 350 3.11 -18.00 4.56
C ARG A 350 2.65 -18.74 3.30
N TRP A 351 1.48 -18.38 2.75
CA TRP A 351 0.83 -19.19 1.72
C TRP A 351 0.94 -18.62 0.30
N VAL A 352 1.27 -17.32 0.18
CA VAL A 352 1.50 -16.70 -1.13
C VAL A 352 2.98 -16.35 -1.28
N ALA A 353 3.51 -15.46 -0.45
CA ALA A 353 4.85 -14.91 -0.64
C ALA A 353 5.96 -15.97 -0.55
N SER A 354 5.84 -16.97 0.33
CA SER A 354 6.86 -18.01 0.50
C SER A 354 7.16 -18.81 -0.79
N ALA A 355 6.20 -18.91 -1.71
CA ALA A 355 6.38 -19.55 -3.00
C ALA A 355 6.98 -18.62 -4.06
N VAL A 356 6.96 -17.29 -3.83
CA VAL A 356 7.41 -16.30 -4.80
C VAL A 356 8.93 -16.21 -4.81
N THR A 357 9.54 -17.03 -5.67
CA THR A 357 10.98 -17.04 -5.93
C THR A 357 11.20 -17.05 -7.44
N GLY A 358 12.00 -16.11 -7.92
CA GLY A 358 12.25 -15.98 -9.35
C GLY A 358 12.81 -14.63 -9.74
N LYS A 359 12.92 -14.42 -11.05
CA LYS A 359 13.45 -13.19 -11.66
C LYS A 359 12.46 -12.65 -12.66
N VAL A 360 12.32 -11.33 -12.67
CA VAL A 360 11.54 -10.61 -13.68
C VAL A 360 12.40 -9.51 -14.27
N THR A 361 12.52 -9.53 -15.60
CA THR A 361 13.16 -8.43 -16.34
C THR A 361 12.07 -7.52 -16.88
N ILE A 362 12.18 -6.24 -16.55
CA ILE A 362 11.23 -5.18 -16.90
C ILE A 362 11.97 -4.16 -17.75
N ARG A 363 11.43 -3.84 -18.93
CA ARG A 363 11.89 -2.68 -19.71
C ARG A 363 11.13 -1.46 -19.25
N LEU A 364 11.83 -0.52 -18.61
CA LEU A 364 11.30 0.76 -18.19
C LEU A 364 11.45 1.79 -19.31
N ARG A 365 10.46 2.66 -19.42
CA ARG A 365 10.42 3.82 -20.32
C ARG A 365 10.04 5.06 -19.53
N ARG A 366 9.32 5.97 -20.12
CA ARG A 366 8.89 7.24 -19.49
C ARG A 366 7.66 7.02 -18.59
N GLY A 367 7.75 7.45 -17.33
CA GLY A 367 6.65 7.31 -16.37
C GLY A 367 6.36 5.85 -16.06
N ASP A 368 5.09 5.48 -16.05
CA ASP A 368 4.64 4.10 -15.81
C ASP A 368 4.55 3.25 -17.10
N ASP A 369 5.18 3.68 -18.20
CA ASP A 369 5.28 2.85 -19.39
C ASP A 369 6.38 1.80 -19.19
N PHE A 370 5.98 0.54 -19.13
CA PHE A 370 6.89 -0.59 -19.00
C PHE A 370 6.42 -1.81 -19.77
N SER A 371 7.32 -2.75 -20.00
CA SER A 371 7.03 -4.08 -20.56
C SER A 371 7.75 -5.16 -19.77
N ILE A 372 7.08 -6.29 -19.55
CA ILE A 372 7.74 -7.48 -19.03
C ILE A 372 8.51 -8.16 -20.17
N MET A 373 9.81 -8.25 -20.03
CA MET A 373 10.71 -8.84 -21.04
C MET A 373 10.98 -10.31 -20.75
N ASN A 374 11.09 -10.69 -19.46
CA ASN A 374 11.36 -12.07 -19.07
C ASN A 374 10.77 -12.36 -17.70
N THR A 375 10.42 -13.63 -17.45
CA THR A 375 9.97 -14.15 -16.17
C THR A 375 10.53 -15.55 -15.97
N GLU A 376 11.32 -15.76 -14.92
CA GLU A 376 11.96 -17.03 -14.61
C GLU A 376 11.70 -17.39 -13.13
N GLY A 377 11.58 -18.68 -12.84
CA GLY A 377 11.45 -19.16 -11.46
C GLY A 377 11.25 -20.65 -11.38
N PRO A 378 11.61 -21.27 -10.24
CA PRO A 378 11.51 -22.72 -10.07
C PRO A 378 10.07 -23.22 -9.87
N ALA A 379 9.16 -22.34 -9.46
CA ALA A 379 7.78 -22.67 -9.08
C ALA A 379 6.73 -22.13 -10.07
N LEU A 380 7.13 -21.77 -11.29
CA LEU A 380 6.19 -21.28 -12.29
C LEU A 380 5.16 -22.35 -12.64
N SER A 381 3.87 -22.00 -12.56
CA SER A 381 2.76 -22.86 -12.97
C SER A 381 2.48 -22.77 -14.47
N TYR A 382 3.12 -21.83 -15.17
CA TYR A 382 3.02 -21.65 -16.60
C TYR A 382 3.88 -22.69 -17.32
N HIS A 383 3.24 -23.58 -18.08
CA HIS A 383 3.89 -24.62 -18.86
C HIS A 383 3.41 -24.53 -20.32
N PRO A 384 4.21 -23.98 -21.22
CA PRO A 384 3.83 -23.83 -22.65
C PRO A 384 3.35 -25.13 -23.29
N ASP A 385 4.03 -26.25 -22.99
CA ASP A 385 3.75 -27.54 -23.56
C ASP A 385 2.36 -28.09 -23.22
N LYS A 386 1.76 -27.67 -22.09
CA LYS A 386 0.42 -28.13 -21.68
C LYS A 386 -0.71 -27.47 -22.46
N LEU A 387 -0.46 -26.27 -23.00
CA LEU A 387 -1.49 -25.43 -23.66
C LEU A 387 -1.13 -25.09 -25.11
N SER A 388 -0.03 -25.62 -25.64
CA SER A 388 0.36 -25.39 -27.03
C SER A 388 -0.79 -25.85 -27.96
N MET A 389 -1.15 -25.01 -28.91
CA MET A 389 -2.06 -25.37 -30.00
C MET A 389 -1.37 -26.26 -31.04
N GLU A 390 -0.06 -26.38 -30.99
CA GLU A 390 0.70 -27.32 -31.78
C GLU A 390 0.47 -28.76 -31.26
N ARG A 391 0.57 -29.75 -32.18
CA ARG A 391 0.40 -31.13 -31.83
C ARG A 391 1.56 -31.59 -30.94
N THR A 392 1.25 -31.92 -29.67
CA THR A 392 2.22 -32.49 -28.72
C THR A 392 1.96 -33.98 -28.54
N GLU A 393 3.01 -34.82 -28.58
CA GLU A 393 2.90 -36.27 -28.43
C GLU A 393 2.43 -36.70 -27.02
N ASN A 394 2.64 -35.84 -26.01
CA ASN A 394 2.34 -36.11 -24.61
C ASN A 394 1.39 -35.04 -24.00
N ALA A 395 0.28 -34.74 -24.69
CA ALA A 395 -0.71 -33.83 -24.15
C ALA A 395 -1.33 -34.38 -22.86
N ALA A 396 -1.49 -33.54 -21.82
CA ALA A 396 -2.06 -33.94 -20.54
C ALA A 396 -3.55 -34.33 -20.62
N PHE A 397 -4.26 -33.93 -21.67
CA PHE A 397 -5.65 -34.25 -21.95
C PHE A 397 -5.91 -34.17 -23.46
N GLY A 398 -6.97 -34.82 -23.92
CA GLY A 398 -7.36 -34.88 -25.33
C GLY A 398 -8.77 -34.33 -25.59
N PRO A 399 -9.19 -34.34 -26.86
CA PRO A 399 -10.54 -33.87 -27.25
C PRO A 399 -11.67 -34.56 -26.49
N THR A 400 -11.56 -35.87 -26.24
CA THR A 400 -12.58 -36.64 -25.51
C THR A 400 -12.74 -36.16 -24.08
N ASP A 401 -11.65 -35.91 -23.38
CA ASP A 401 -11.68 -35.38 -22.02
C ASP A 401 -12.38 -33.98 -21.98
N ARG A 402 -12.10 -33.18 -22.98
CA ARG A 402 -12.73 -31.86 -23.09
C ARG A 402 -14.22 -31.94 -23.41
N ILE A 403 -14.64 -32.87 -24.25
CA ILE A 403 -16.06 -33.13 -24.54
C ILE A 403 -16.79 -33.52 -23.25
N GLY A 404 -16.22 -34.44 -22.45
CA GLY A 404 -16.79 -34.86 -21.17
C GLY A 404 -16.96 -33.68 -20.19
N GLN A 405 -15.92 -32.83 -20.07
CA GLN A 405 -15.98 -31.65 -19.22
C GLN A 405 -17.07 -30.65 -19.69
N LEU A 406 -17.18 -30.40 -20.99
CA LEU A 406 -18.20 -29.48 -21.55
C LEU A 406 -19.61 -30.06 -21.34
N THR A 407 -19.78 -31.38 -21.45
CA THR A 407 -21.04 -32.05 -21.19
C THR A 407 -21.50 -31.85 -19.74
N MET A 408 -20.59 -31.95 -18.77
CA MET A 408 -20.90 -31.67 -17.36
C MET A 408 -21.31 -30.21 -17.10
N ARG A 409 -20.82 -29.27 -17.90
CA ARG A 409 -21.25 -27.85 -17.80
C ARG A 409 -22.71 -27.63 -18.13
N ASN A 410 -23.36 -28.59 -18.82
CA ASN A 410 -24.79 -28.48 -19.12
C ASN A 410 -25.66 -28.39 -17.86
N LEU A 411 -25.22 -29.00 -16.73
CA LEU A 411 -25.95 -28.93 -15.46
C LEU A 411 -26.02 -27.47 -14.97
N ASP A 412 -24.86 -26.80 -14.86
CA ASP A 412 -24.78 -25.41 -14.44
C ASP A 412 -25.49 -24.44 -15.41
N ILE A 413 -25.37 -24.70 -16.72
CA ILE A 413 -26.07 -23.92 -17.77
C ILE A 413 -27.58 -24.08 -17.64
N ALA A 414 -28.07 -25.32 -17.38
CA ALA A 414 -29.51 -25.59 -17.21
C ALA A 414 -30.07 -24.82 -15.98
N ASP A 415 -29.35 -24.86 -14.83
CA ASP A 415 -29.74 -24.13 -13.64
C ASP A 415 -29.77 -22.61 -13.89
N THR A 416 -28.80 -22.08 -14.61
CA THR A 416 -28.74 -20.67 -14.98
C THR A 416 -29.92 -20.29 -15.87
N ARG A 417 -30.23 -21.09 -16.87
CA ARG A 417 -31.40 -20.87 -17.74
C ARG A 417 -32.70 -20.86 -16.98
N GLN A 418 -32.90 -21.81 -16.08
CA GLN A 418 -34.10 -21.85 -15.24
C GLN A 418 -34.26 -20.57 -14.41
N LYS A 419 -33.18 -20.05 -13.85
CA LYS A 419 -33.22 -18.76 -13.12
C LYS A 419 -33.55 -17.58 -14.01
N LEU A 420 -32.99 -17.54 -15.23
CA LEU A 420 -33.32 -16.47 -16.20
C LEU A 420 -34.80 -16.50 -16.59
N GLU A 421 -35.40 -17.70 -16.80
CA GLU A 421 -36.83 -17.85 -17.07
C GLU A 421 -37.70 -17.37 -15.89
N LEU A 422 -37.28 -17.70 -14.65
CA LEU A 422 -37.95 -17.21 -13.45
C LEU A 422 -37.93 -15.67 -13.36
N TYR A 423 -36.78 -15.06 -13.60
CA TYR A 423 -36.64 -13.59 -13.59
C TYR A 423 -37.50 -12.91 -14.68
N ARG A 424 -37.64 -13.54 -15.86
CA ARG A 424 -38.58 -13.09 -16.90
C ARG A 424 -40.03 -13.18 -16.43
N ALA A 425 -40.42 -14.31 -15.87
CA ALA A 425 -41.75 -14.52 -15.37
C ALA A 425 -42.15 -13.54 -14.25
N GLN A 426 -41.17 -13.08 -13.47
CA GLN A 426 -41.33 -12.11 -12.40
C GLN A 426 -41.23 -10.65 -12.91
N GLY A 427 -41.01 -10.41 -14.20
CA GLY A 427 -40.85 -9.08 -14.78
C GLY A 427 -39.55 -8.37 -14.39
N GLN A 428 -38.58 -9.08 -13.85
CA GLN A 428 -37.24 -8.54 -13.53
C GLN A 428 -36.30 -8.51 -14.73
N LEU A 429 -36.63 -9.28 -15.77
CA LEU A 429 -35.85 -9.38 -16.99
C LEU A 429 -36.81 -9.28 -18.21
N ASP A 430 -36.58 -8.30 -19.08
CA ASP A 430 -37.25 -8.11 -20.35
C ASP A 430 -36.24 -8.05 -21.50
N ASP A 431 -36.72 -7.86 -22.74
CA ASP A 431 -35.86 -7.83 -23.94
C ASP A 431 -34.87 -6.67 -23.98
N ASN A 432 -35.05 -5.65 -23.14
CA ASN A 432 -34.19 -4.48 -23.05
C ASN A 432 -33.25 -4.55 -21.81
N SER A 433 -33.41 -5.57 -20.98
CA SER A 433 -32.61 -5.71 -19.76
C SER A 433 -31.19 -6.15 -20.07
N PHE A 434 -30.21 -5.49 -19.38
CA PHE A 434 -28.80 -5.89 -19.39
C PHE A 434 -28.19 -6.22 -20.76
N GLY A 435 -28.49 -5.40 -21.77
CA GLY A 435 -27.94 -5.55 -23.12
C GLY A 435 -28.39 -6.84 -23.80
N ILE A 436 -27.44 -7.77 -24.07
CA ILE A 436 -27.75 -9.04 -24.79
C ILE A 436 -28.53 -10.06 -23.96
N VAL A 437 -28.46 -9.97 -22.61
CA VAL A 437 -29.09 -10.94 -21.70
C VAL A 437 -30.60 -10.94 -21.86
N GLY A 438 -31.20 -9.74 -22.10
CA GLY A 438 -32.61 -9.61 -22.39
C GLY A 438 -33.07 -10.38 -23.64
N LYS A 439 -32.14 -10.64 -24.56
CA LYS A 439 -32.41 -11.35 -25.84
C LYS A 439 -32.20 -12.86 -25.75
N LEU A 440 -31.75 -13.40 -24.58
CA LEU A 440 -31.67 -14.82 -24.39
C LEU A 440 -33.09 -15.41 -24.33
N GLN A 441 -33.59 -15.96 -25.44
CA GLN A 441 -34.92 -16.57 -25.49
C GLN A 441 -34.92 -17.85 -24.64
N GLY A 442 -35.97 -18.06 -23.87
CA GLY A 442 -36.24 -19.35 -23.23
C GLY A 442 -36.52 -20.35 -24.34
N GLY A 443 -35.63 -21.34 -24.51
CA GLY A 443 -35.95 -22.54 -25.29
C GLY A 443 -37.04 -23.30 -24.54
N GLY A 444 -38.22 -23.45 -25.18
CA GLY A 444 -39.36 -24.13 -24.58
C GLY A 444 -38.94 -25.49 -23.95
N SER A 445 -39.63 -25.87 -22.92
CA SER A 445 -39.47 -27.12 -22.14
C SER A 445 -39.60 -28.45 -22.93
N GLU A 446 -39.75 -28.37 -24.25
CA GLU A 446 -39.88 -29.54 -25.11
C GLU A 446 -38.56 -30.21 -25.55
N ALA A 447 -37.40 -29.57 -25.33
CA ALA A 447 -36.12 -30.11 -25.80
C ALA A 447 -35.41 -31.07 -24.81
N ILE A 448 -35.89 -31.16 -23.58
CA ILE A 448 -35.23 -32.02 -22.54
C ILE A 448 -35.91 -33.40 -22.40
N THR A 449 -37.09 -33.60 -22.96
CA THR A 449 -37.80 -34.91 -22.92
C THR A 449 -37.57 -35.81 -24.14
N ALA A 450 -36.83 -35.38 -25.16
CA ALA A 450 -36.58 -36.15 -26.36
C ALA A 450 -35.34 -37.09 -26.29
N GLY A 451 -34.88 -37.42 -25.09
CA GLY A 451 -33.72 -38.30 -24.89
C GLY A 451 -33.97 -39.56 -24.01
N ALA A 452 -35.25 -39.81 -23.64
CA ALA A 452 -35.60 -41.00 -22.87
C ALA A 452 -36.80 -41.70 -23.51
N GLY A 453 -36.59 -42.37 -24.61
CA GLY A 453 -37.62 -43.20 -25.25
C GLY A 453 -37.10 -43.88 -26.50
N ASP A 454 -37.06 -45.21 -26.43
CA ASP A 454 -36.91 -46.17 -27.50
C ASP A 454 -35.49 -46.47 -28.02
N ASP A 455 -34.76 -47.30 -27.28
CA ASP A 455 -34.02 -48.42 -27.84
C ASP A 455 -34.14 -49.63 -26.88
N ALA A 456 -35.31 -50.25 -26.93
CA ALA A 456 -35.49 -51.62 -26.50
C ALA A 456 -35.47 -52.46 -27.76
N ALA A 457 -34.35 -53.09 -28.07
CA ALA A 457 -34.20 -54.36 -28.79
C ALA A 457 -32.81 -54.38 -29.48
N ASN A 458 -31.80 -54.80 -28.79
CA ASN A 458 -30.90 -55.81 -29.32
C ASN A 458 -30.04 -56.44 -28.17
N GLU A 459 -30.56 -57.52 -27.62
CA GLU A 459 -29.75 -58.44 -26.83
C GLU A 459 -28.79 -59.18 -27.76
N THR A 460 -27.50 -59.08 -27.52
CA THR A 460 -26.58 -60.21 -27.64
C THR A 460 -25.40 -59.99 -26.68
N ASN A 461 -25.39 -60.88 -25.71
CA ASN A 461 -24.31 -61.45 -24.92
C ASN A 461 -22.89 -60.87 -25.17
N ASN A 462 -22.29 -60.31 -24.18
CA ASN A 462 -20.94 -60.72 -23.75
C ASN A 462 -20.69 -60.46 -22.27
N SER A 463 -20.78 -61.48 -21.46
CA SER A 463 -20.33 -61.56 -20.09
C SER A 463 -18.79 -61.52 -20.06
N ALA A 464 -18.23 -60.45 -19.49
CA ALA A 464 -16.87 -60.51 -18.94
C ALA A 464 -16.92 -60.05 -17.51
N ALA A 465 -16.83 -61.00 -16.60
CA ALA A 465 -16.69 -60.78 -15.18
C ALA A 465 -15.37 -60.04 -14.89
N PHE A 466 -15.45 -58.96 -14.15
CA PHE A 466 -14.27 -58.38 -13.48
C PHE A 466 -14.15 -59.02 -12.10
N ASP A 467 -13.14 -59.86 -11.97
CA ASP A 467 -12.68 -60.50 -10.74
C ASP A 467 -11.91 -59.46 -9.91
N LEU A 468 -12.41 -59.15 -8.72
CA LEU A 468 -11.69 -58.36 -7.71
C LEU A 468 -10.82 -59.32 -6.90
N GLY A 469 -9.57 -59.48 -7.32
CA GLY A 469 -8.53 -60.16 -6.54
C GLY A 469 -8.02 -59.24 -5.43
N THR A 470 -8.26 -59.68 -4.21
CA THR A 470 -7.55 -59.24 -3.01
C THR A 470 -6.15 -59.83 -2.99
N ASP A 471 -5.10 -58.96 -2.90
CA ASP A 471 -3.91 -59.13 -2.03
C ASP A 471 -3.20 -57.73 -1.87
#